data_4283eb5467c2cbb9ae05affcb7ae959d
#
_entry.id   4283eb5467c2cbb9ae05affcb7ae959d
#
_cell.length_a   1.000
_cell.length_b   1.000
_cell.length_c   1.000
_cell.angle_alpha   90.00
_cell.angle_beta   90.00
_cell.angle_gamma   90.00
#
_symmetry.space_group_name_H-M   'P 1'
#
loop_
_entity.id
_entity.type
_entity.pdbx_description
1 polymer ?
#
loop_
_entity_poly.entity_id
_entity_poly.type
_entity_poly.pdbx_seq_one_letter_code
_entity_poly.pdbx_strand_id
1 'polypeptide(L)'
;MLRLLLSMALLLPSALMADKLATNELNAFRGSQGFPALSYNPKLEQAAKSHAEDMVRKGFFSHTGTNGSDVGERVRKEGYEWCFVAENIAKGQHDLSAVMSSWAQSKGHRTNMLSRKAKEFALYEAADRTWVMVLAAPCR
;
A
#
# COMPACT_ATOMS: atom_id res chain seq x y z
N MET A 1 14.63 -50.12 7.96
CA MET A 1 14.27 -48.88 8.69
C MET A 1 14.23 -47.74 7.70
N LEU A 2 13.04 -47.35 7.24
CA LEU A 2 12.83 -46.28 6.28
C LEU A 2 12.66 -44.96 7.06
N ARG A 3 13.63 -44.05 6.96
CA ARG A 3 13.52 -42.71 7.59
C ARG A 3 12.68 -41.82 6.68
N LEU A 4 11.45 -41.57 7.11
CA LEU A 4 10.60 -40.55 6.51
C LEU A 4 11.19 -39.17 6.83
N LEU A 5 11.79 -38.51 5.84
CA LEU A 5 12.16 -37.10 5.94
C LEU A 5 10.89 -36.28 5.79
N LEU A 6 10.37 -35.80 6.92
CA LEU A 6 9.26 -34.86 6.95
C LEU A 6 9.78 -33.50 6.48
N SER A 7 9.51 -33.16 5.22
CA SER A 7 9.83 -31.85 4.63
C SER A 7 8.87 -30.82 5.24
N MET A 8 9.35 -30.06 6.21
CA MET A 8 8.59 -28.96 6.82
C MET A 8 8.64 -27.76 5.86
N ALA A 9 7.63 -27.65 4.99
CA ALA A 9 7.45 -26.47 4.16
C ALA A 9 7.14 -25.29 5.09
N LEU A 10 8.07 -24.34 5.21
CA LEU A 10 7.83 -23.04 5.84
C LEU A 10 6.83 -22.26 4.99
N LEU A 11 5.57 -22.30 5.38
CA LEU A 11 4.56 -21.39 4.83
C LEU A 11 4.91 -19.97 5.32
N LEU A 12 5.39 -19.12 4.43
CA LEU A 12 5.53 -17.70 4.70
C LEU A 12 4.15 -17.14 5.06
N PRO A 13 4.02 -16.30 6.09
CA PRO A 13 2.75 -15.68 6.43
C PRO A 13 2.19 -14.91 5.22
N SER A 14 0.89 -15.02 4.99
CA SER A 14 0.20 -14.47 3.81
C SER A 14 0.42 -12.96 3.62
N ALA A 15 0.58 -12.21 4.71
CA ALA A 15 0.88 -10.78 4.69
C ALA A 15 2.22 -10.48 4.00
N LEU A 16 3.29 -11.21 4.34
CA LEU A 16 4.61 -11.02 3.73
C LEU A 16 4.60 -11.30 2.22
N MET A 17 3.76 -12.24 1.77
CA MET A 17 3.58 -12.52 0.33
C MET A 17 2.85 -11.38 -0.38
N ALA A 18 1.82 -10.79 0.25
CA ALA A 18 1.07 -9.67 -0.30
C ALA A 18 1.97 -8.43 -0.46
N ASP A 19 2.78 -8.10 0.54
CA ASP A 19 3.75 -7.00 0.51
C ASP A 19 4.75 -7.15 -0.63
N LYS A 20 5.25 -8.38 -0.82
CA LYS A 20 6.19 -8.70 -1.90
C LYS A 20 5.55 -8.54 -3.28
N LEU A 21 4.30 -8.98 -3.46
CA LEU A 21 3.58 -8.83 -4.71
C LEU A 21 3.30 -7.35 -5.03
N ALA A 22 2.84 -6.57 -4.05
CA ALA A 22 2.61 -5.14 -4.19
C ALA A 22 3.91 -4.40 -4.56
N THR A 23 5.02 -4.75 -3.92
CA THR A 23 6.35 -4.18 -4.21
C THR A 23 6.77 -4.48 -5.64
N ASN A 24 6.62 -5.71 -6.08
CA ASN A 24 7.00 -6.12 -7.43
C ASN A 24 6.15 -5.40 -8.49
N GLU A 25 4.84 -5.32 -8.32
CA GLU A 25 3.96 -4.67 -9.30
C GLU A 25 4.19 -3.15 -9.39
N LEU A 26 4.25 -2.46 -8.24
CA LEU A 26 4.50 -1.02 -8.27
C LEU A 26 5.86 -0.70 -8.87
N ASN A 27 6.90 -1.43 -8.50
CA ASN A 27 8.25 -1.16 -8.97
C ASN A 27 8.45 -1.59 -10.43
N ALA A 28 7.77 -2.62 -10.92
CA ALA A 28 7.73 -2.94 -12.35
C ALA A 28 7.10 -1.80 -13.16
N PHE A 29 5.98 -1.25 -12.70
CA PHE A 29 5.35 -0.11 -13.33
C PHE A 29 6.25 1.14 -13.30
N ARG A 30 6.83 1.49 -12.15
CA ARG A 30 7.76 2.61 -12.01
C ARG A 30 8.97 2.43 -12.92
N GLY A 31 9.58 1.26 -12.93
CA GLY A 31 10.74 0.93 -13.77
C GLY A 31 10.44 1.05 -15.26
N SER A 32 9.27 0.61 -15.71
CA SER A 32 8.83 0.74 -17.11
C SER A 32 8.71 2.20 -17.56
N GLN A 33 8.53 3.12 -16.61
CA GLN A 33 8.40 4.56 -16.83
C GLN A 33 9.70 5.34 -16.52
N GLY A 34 10.79 4.63 -16.18
CA GLY A 34 12.10 5.25 -15.87
C GLY A 34 12.20 5.88 -14.49
N PHE A 35 11.40 5.40 -13.52
CA PHE A 35 11.41 5.87 -12.13
C PHE A 35 12.07 4.86 -11.20
N PRO A 36 12.83 5.32 -10.18
CA PRO A 36 13.48 4.42 -9.25
C PRO A 36 12.47 3.64 -8.38
N ALA A 37 12.87 2.44 -7.95
CA ALA A 37 12.07 1.59 -7.07
C ALA A 37 11.82 2.24 -5.70
N LEU A 38 10.70 1.90 -5.08
CA LEU A 38 10.35 2.24 -3.71
C LEU A 38 10.52 1.02 -2.80
N SER A 39 10.83 1.28 -1.52
CA SER A 39 10.84 0.25 -0.48
C SER A 39 9.49 0.16 0.22
N TYR A 40 9.10 -1.03 0.64
CA TYR A 40 7.90 -1.23 1.45
C TYR A 40 8.15 -0.81 2.90
N ASN A 41 7.20 -0.12 3.54
CA ASN A 41 7.34 0.33 4.92
C ASN A 41 6.13 -0.07 5.77
N PRO A 42 6.32 -0.86 6.87
CA PRO A 42 5.23 -1.34 7.70
C PRO A 42 4.48 -0.24 8.47
N LYS A 43 5.08 0.90 8.75
CA LYS A 43 4.39 2.03 9.38
C LYS A 43 3.38 2.67 8.42
N LEU A 44 3.75 2.79 7.15
CA LEU A 44 2.84 3.25 6.11
C LEU A 44 1.70 2.24 5.89
N GLU A 45 1.97 0.94 6.02
CA GLU A 45 0.93 -0.09 5.97
C GLU A 45 -0.09 0.06 7.10
N GLN A 46 0.35 0.30 8.34
CA GLN A 46 -0.57 0.52 9.45
C GLN A 46 -1.47 1.74 9.23
N ALA A 47 -0.93 2.82 8.67
CA ALA A 47 -1.73 3.99 8.31
C ALA A 47 -2.75 3.67 7.20
N ALA A 48 -2.33 2.94 6.16
CA ALA A 48 -3.20 2.48 5.08
C ALA A 48 -4.31 1.57 5.60
N LYS A 49 -3.96 0.58 6.43
CA LYS A 49 -4.88 -0.35 7.08
C LYS A 49 -5.93 0.37 7.92
N SER A 50 -5.49 1.23 8.81
CA SER A 50 -6.37 2.00 9.70
C SER A 50 -7.43 2.78 8.90
N HIS A 51 -7.02 3.43 7.80
CA HIS A 51 -7.94 4.20 6.97
C HIS A 51 -8.88 3.32 6.13
N ALA A 52 -8.36 2.25 5.52
CA ALA A 52 -9.18 1.32 4.76
C ALA A 52 -10.26 0.67 5.64
N GLU A 53 -9.89 0.23 6.84
CA GLU A 53 -10.83 -0.36 7.80
C GLU A 53 -11.84 0.66 8.36
N ASP A 54 -11.44 1.93 8.52
CA ASP A 54 -12.35 3.01 8.90
C ASP A 54 -13.41 3.25 7.82
N MET A 55 -13.01 3.30 6.55
CA MET A 55 -13.93 3.41 5.41
C MET A 55 -14.94 2.25 5.37
N VAL A 56 -14.47 1.02 5.56
CA VAL A 56 -15.36 -0.17 5.59
C VAL A 56 -16.32 -0.12 6.77
N ARG A 57 -15.80 0.10 7.97
CA ARG A 57 -16.59 0.07 9.21
C ARG A 57 -17.65 1.15 9.27
N LYS A 58 -17.37 2.33 8.73
CA LYS A 58 -18.27 3.51 8.77
C LYS A 58 -19.02 3.74 7.47
N GLY A 59 -18.77 2.95 6.44
CA GLY A 59 -19.51 3.01 5.18
C GLY A 59 -19.31 4.29 4.39
N PHE A 60 -18.09 4.79 4.28
CA PHE A 60 -17.74 5.97 3.47
C PHE A 60 -16.56 5.70 2.54
N PHE A 61 -16.31 6.62 1.62
CA PHE A 61 -15.17 6.58 0.70
C PHE A 61 -14.60 7.99 0.52
N SER A 62 -13.49 8.28 1.20
CA SER A 62 -12.87 9.62 1.23
C SER A 62 -11.42 9.52 1.69
N HIS A 63 -10.60 10.49 1.30
CA HIS A 63 -9.26 10.67 1.87
C HIS A 63 -9.27 11.17 3.33
N THR A 64 -10.35 11.77 3.77
CA THR A 64 -10.52 12.24 5.16
C THR A 64 -11.17 11.15 6.00
N GLY A 65 -10.53 10.79 7.11
CA GLY A 65 -11.03 9.81 8.07
C GLY A 65 -12.23 10.32 8.88
N THR A 66 -12.94 9.42 9.59
CA THR A 66 -14.09 9.77 10.43
C THR A 66 -13.74 10.74 11.56
N ASN A 67 -12.48 10.74 12.01
CA ASN A 67 -11.96 11.69 13.02
C ASN A 67 -11.42 12.99 12.40
N GLY A 68 -11.62 13.23 11.10
CA GLY A 68 -11.12 14.39 10.38
C GLY A 68 -9.66 14.30 9.94
N SER A 69 -8.96 13.18 10.20
CA SER A 69 -7.55 13.03 9.86
C SER A 69 -7.30 12.96 8.35
N ASP A 70 -6.25 13.60 7.90
CA ASP A 70 -5.66 13.41 6.58
C ASP A 70 -4.61 12.27 6.59
N VAL A 71 -4.08 11.94 5.42
CA VAL A 71 -3.07 10.88 5.28
C VAL A 71 -1.78 11.21 6.06
N GLY A 72 -1.37 12.47 6.09
CA GLY A 72 -0.17 12.90 6.81
C GLY A 72 -0.29 12.72 8.31
N GLU A 73 -1.44 13.04 8.88
CA GLU A 73 -1.74 12.84 10.30
C GLU A 73 -1.78 11.36 10.66
N ARG A 74 -2.39 10.52 9.82
CA ARG A 74 -2.42 9.06 10.01
C ARG A 74 -1.01 8.45 9.99
N VAL A 75 -0.17 8.89 9.06
CA VAL A 75 1.21 8.42 8.93
C VAL A 75 2.07 8.83 10.13
N ARG A 76 1.94 10.08 10.61
CA ARG A 76 2.62 10.53 11.84
C ARG A 76 2.18 9.75 13.08
N LYS A 77 0.91 9.42 13.18
CA LYS A 77 0.38 8.61 14.29
C LYS A 77 1.08 7.24 14.39
N GLU A 78 1.51 6.68 13.28
CA GLU A 78 2.26 5.43 13.23
C GLU A 78 3.78 5.62 13.44
N GLY A 79 4.21 6.83 13.78
CA GLY A 79 5.62 7.13 14.07
C GLY A 79 6.49 7.29 12.83
N TYR A 80 5.91 7.72 11.72
CA TYR A 80 6.65 8.02 10.49
C TYR A 80 6.64 9.53 10.22
N GLU A 81 7.78 10.19 10.42
CA GLU A 81 7.96 11.61 10.14
C GLU A 81 8.22 11.81 8.64
N TRP A 82 7.22 12.32 7.96
CA TRP A 82 7.26 12.51 6.52
C TRP A 82 7.60 13.95 6.11
N CYS A 83 8.33 14.06 5.00
CA CYS A 83 8.52 15.31 4.26
C CYS A 83 7.80 15.29 2.90
N PHE A 84 7.37 14.10 2.46
CA PHE A 84 6.44 13.90 1.35
C PHE A 84 5.46 12.78 1.71
N VAL A 85 4.18 12.98 1.38
CA VAL A 85 3.15 11.96 1.52
C VAL A 85 2.07 12.13 0.45
N ALA A 86 1.58 11.02 -0.08
CA ALA A 86 0.46 10.96 -1.02
C ALA A 86 -0.34 9.68 -0.77
N GLU A 87 -1.60 9.67 -1.18
CA GLU A 87 -2.51 8.56 -0.99
C GLU A 87 -3.31 8.29 -2.26
N ASN A 88 -3.43 7.01 -2.62
CA ASN A 88 -4.39 6.52 -3.59
C ASN A 88 -5.41 5.63 -2.86
N ILE A 89 -6.69 5.83 -3.12
CA ILE A 89 -7.76 4.98 -2.63
C ILE A 89 -8.57 4.42 -3.80
N ALA A 90 -9.08 3.20 -3.63
CA ALA A 90 -9.95 2.56 -4.63
C ALA A 90 -10.92 1.59 -3.94
N LYS A 91 -12.00 1.24 -4.64
CA LYS A 91 -13.00 0.30 -4.14
C LYS A 91 -13.55 -0.55 -5.28
N GLY A 92 -13.63 -1.86 -5.04
CA GLY A 92 -14.29 -2.81 -5.93
C GLY A 92 -13.37 -3.59 -6.87
N GLN A 93 -12.10 -3.21 -7.03
CA GLN A 93 -11.15 -3.95 -7.86
C GLN A 93 -10.91 -5.35 -7.27
N HIS A 94 -10.91 -6.37 -8.14
CA HIS A 94 -10.89 -7.78 -7.74
C HIS A 94 -9.60 -8.25 -7.11
N ASP A 95 -8.48 -7.66 -7.57
CA ASP A 95 -7.14 -8.08 -7.19
C ASP A 95 -6.14 -6.92 -7.34
N LEU A 96 -4.91 -7.20 -6.93
CA LEU A 96 -3.81 -6.25 -6.97
C LEU A 96 -3.56 -5.68 -8.36
N SER A 97 -3.54 -6.52 -9.39
CA SER A 97 -3.27 -6.09 -10.77
C SER A 97 -4.37 -5.15 -11.28
N ALA A 98 -5.63 -5.44 -10.95
CA ALA A 98 -6.77 -4.60 -11.32
C ALA A 98 -6.71 -3.22 -10.66
N VAL A 99 -6.39 -3.12 -9.37
CA VAL A 99 -6.27 -1.82 -8.67
C VAL A 99 -5.07 -1.02 -9.16
N MET A 100 -3.92 -1.66 -9.36
CA MET A 100 -2.72 -0.99 -9.92
C MET A 100 -2.99 -0.45 -11.32
N SER A 101 -3.64 -1.21 -12.19
CA SER A 101 -4.04 -0.78 -13.53
C SER A 101 -5.02 0.39 -13.49
N SER A 102 -6.03 0.32 -12.62
CA SER A 102 -7.00 1.40 -12.43
C SER A 102 -6.31 2.72 -12.04
N TRP A 103 -5.40 2.68 -11.07
CA TRP A 103 -4.65 3.85 -10.66
C TRP A 103 -3.67 4.35 -11.74
N ALA A 104 -3.03 3.44 -12.48
CA ALA A 104 -2.13 3.81 -13.57
C ALA A 104 -2.84 4.55 -14.72
N GLN A 105 -4.13 4.34 -14.89
CA GLN A 105 -4.96 4.99 -15.92
C GLN A 105 -5.61 6.30 -15.45
N SER A 106 -5.58 6.58 -14.15
CA SER A 106 -6.14 7.80 -13.55
C SER A 106 -5.02 8.83 -13.34
N LYS A 107 -5.16 10.01 -13.93
CA LYS A 107 -4.11 11.05 -13.94
C LYS A 107 -3.55 11.35 -12.54
N GLY A 108 -4.41 11.61 -11.56
CA GLY A 108 -3.99 11.95 -10.20
C GLY A 108 -3.30 10.79 -9.49
N HIS A 109 -3.90 9.61 -9.55
CA HIS A 109 -3.34 8.40 -8.95
C HIS A 109 -2.00 7.99 -9.60
N ARG A 110 -1.93 8.06 -10.93
CA ARG A 110 -0.69 7.81 -11.68
C ARG A 110 0.42 8.77 -11.27
N THR A 111 0.11 10.05 -11.09
CA THR A 111 1.07 11.07 -10.63
C THR A 111 1.66 10.68 -9.27
N ASN A 112 0.84 10.20 -8.35
CA ASN A 112 1.31 9.71 -7.05
C ASN A 112 2.22 8.49 -7.20
N MET A 113 1.80 7.49 -7.97
CA MET A 113 2.59 6.25 -8.19
C MET A 113 3.96 6.54 -8.83
N LEU A 114 4.07 7.57 -9.65
CA LEU A 114 5.30 7.97 -10.36
C LEU A 114 6.04 9.13 -9.69
N SER A 115 5.67 9.53 -8.48
CA SER A 115 6.38 10.62 -7.80
C SER A 115 7.86 10.30 -7.58
N ARG A 116 8.73 11.23 -7.97
CA ARG A 116 10.17 11.17 -7.68
C ARG A 116 10.49 11.52 -6.24
N LYS A 117 9.56 12.16 -5.55
CA LYS A 117 9.70 12.52 -4.13
C LYS A 117 9.50 11.32 -3.22
N ALA A 118 8.68 10.34 -3.62
CA ALA A 118 8.47 9.13 -2.84
C ALA A 118 9.74 8.28 -2.75
N LYS A 119 9.96 7.66 -1.61
CA LYS A 119 11.04 6.71 -1.33
C LYS A 119 10.51 5.38 -0.81
N GLU A 120 9.36 5.42 -0.16
CA GLU A 120 8.73 4.28 0.47
C GLU A 120 7.22 4.27 0.17
N PHE A 121 6.62 3.11 0.28
CA PHE A 121 5.18 2.95 0.12
C PHE A 121 4.65 1.80 0.96
N ALA A 122 3.35 1.70 1.06
CA ALA A 122 2.63 0.51 1.48
C ALA A 122 1.27 0.45 0.81
N LEU A 123 0.67 -0.72 0.81
CA LEU A 123 -0.65 -1.00 0.26
C LEU A 123 -1.41 -1.91 1.21
N TYR A 124 -2.69 -1.62 1.42
CA TYR A 124 -3.59 -2.47 2.18
C TYR A 124 -4.92 -2.64 1.46
N GLU A 125 -5.43 -3.87 1.45
CA GLU A 125 -6.77 -4.22 1.02
C GLU A 125 -7.59 -4.60 2.25
N ALA A 126 -8.67 -3.86 2.53
CA ALA A 126 -9.65 -4.21 3.54
C ALA A 126 -10.77 -5.05 2.94
N ALA A 127 -11.70 -5.52 3.80
CA ALA A 127 -12.93 -6.17 3.36
C ALA A 127 -13.68 -5.30 2.33
N ASP A 128 -14.56 -5.92 1.54
CA ASP A 128 -15.32 -5.30 0.44
C ASP A 128 -14.44 -4.66 -0.67
N ARG A 129 -13.16 -5.06 -0.77
CA ARG A 129 -12.21 -4.58 -1.78
C ARG A 129 -11.99 -3.06 -1.70
N THR A 130 -11.83 -2.56 -0.49
CA THR A 130 -11.38 -1.19 -0.23
C THR A 130 -9.86 -1.17 -0.14
N TRP A 131 -9.23 -0.42 -1.04
CA TRP A 131 -7.78 -0.35 -1.22
C TRP A 131 -7.24 1.00 -0.81
N VAL A 132 -6.15 1.01 -0.08
CA VAL A 132 -5.41 2.23 0.26
C VAL A 132 -3.92 2.01 0.01
N MET A 133 -3.33 2.86 -0.82
CA MET A 133 -1.88 2.96 -1.02
C MET A 133 -1.39 4.26 -0.42
N VAL A 134 -0.36 4.19 0.40
CA VAL A 134 0.37 5.37 0.90
C VAL A 134 1.76 5.39 0.30
N LEU A 135 2.17 6.53 -0.24
CA LEU A 135 3.51 6.77 -0.76
C LEU A 135 4.12 7.93 0.04
N ALA A 136 5.35 7.77 0.50
CA ALA A 136 5.97 8.77 1.36
C ALA A 136 7.50 8.84 1.20
N ALA A 137 8.08 9.91 1.74
CA ALA A 137 9.50 10.00 2.00
C ALA A 137 9.72 10.58 3.40
N PRO A 138 10.65 10.01 4.21
CA PRO A 138 10.96 10.55 5.51
C PRO A 138 11.70 11.89 5.38
N CYS A 139 11.60 12.73 6.41
CA CYS A 139 12.48 13.87 6.58
C CYS A 139 13.91 13.38 6.87
N ARG A 140 14.89 14.03 6.30
CA ARG A 140 16.32 13.73 6.52
C ARG A 140 16.82 14.40 7.78
#